data_37f37c71857b403167fe0000ad4c20a3
#
_entry.id   37f37c71857b403167fe0000ad4c20a3
#
_cell.length_a   1.000
_cell.length_b   1.000
_cell.length_c   1.000
_cell.angle_alpha   90.00
_cell.angle_beta   90.00
_cell.angle_gamma   90.00
#
_symmetry.space_group_name_H-M   'P 1'
#
loop_
_entity.id
_entity.type
_entity.pdbx_description
1 polymer ?
#
loop_
_entity_poly.entity_id
_entity_poly.type
_entity_poly.pdbx_seq_one_letter_code
_entity_poly.pdbx_strand_id
1 'polypeptide(L)'
;MDVMLDMETLATSPDSVVLTFGAVKFDPFTDNIDKGMYIRLDVDEQIALGRKVDEGTLEWWGRQNEQVREEALGEGNRITVDDFTRQLNQFLVGANRIWAQGPVFDIVILENLYRQVGKPAPWPYYTIRDSRTLLKALGDDRKAGADLHNALADCVSQAEAVQSAVKRYKLTEL
;
A
#
# COMPACT_ATOMS: atom_id res chain seq x y z
N MET A 1 -12.44 -10.85 6.03
CA MET A 1 -12.03 -9.47 5.71
C MET A 1 -10.98 -9.51 4.62
N ASP A 2 -11.03 -8.56 3.71
CA ASP A 2 -9.96 -8.29 2.76
C ASP A 2 -9.00 -7.23 3.32
N VAL A 3 -7.84 -7.04 2.71
CA VAL A 3 -6.89 -5.99 3.08
C VAL A 3 -6.59 -5.14 1.85
N MET A 4 -6.78 -3.84 1.94
CA MET A 4 -6.24 -2.85 1.00
C MET A 4 -4.90 -2.37 1.52
N LEU A 5 -3.91 -2.27 0.66
CA LEU A 5 -2.59 -1.75 1.00
C LEU A 5 -2.11 -0.72 -0.03
N ASP A 6 -1.27 0.18 0.43
CA ASP A 6 -0.66 1.25 -0.36
C ASP A 6 0.68 1.64 0.26
N MET A 7 1.58 2.25 -0.52
CA MET A 7 2.87 2.69 -0.01
C MET A 7 3.40 3.92 -0.75
N GLU A 8 4.25 4.66 -0.07
CA GLU A 8 5.05 5.73 -0.64
C GLU A 8 6.52 5.29 -0.72
N THR A 9 7.19 5.63 -1.81
CA THR A 9 8.53 5.13 -2.12
C THR A 9 9.46 6.22 -2.64
N LEU A 10 10.77 5.92 -2.68
CA LEU A 10 11.81 6.79 -3.26
C LEU A 10 12.24 6.38 -4.67
N ALA A 11 11.60 5.36 -5.25
CA ALA A 11 11.78 4.96 -6.66
C ALA A 11 10.54 4.21 -7.14
N THR A 12 10.51 3.84 -8.42
CA THR A 12 9.39 3.07 -9.02
C THR A 12 9.79 1.65 -9.43
N SER A 13 11.03 1.25 -9.14
CA SER A 13 11.52 -0.11 -9.42
C SER A 13 11.18 -1.07 -8.27
N PRO A 14 11.19 -2.40 -8.50
CA PRO A 14 10.89 -3.38 -7.47
C PRO A 14 11.76 -3.29 -6.21
N ASP A 15 12.98 -2.83 -6.35
CA ASP A 15 13.97 -2.67 -5.28
C ASP A 15 13.96 -1.26 -4.63
N SER A 16 12.87 -0.51 -4.77
CA SER A 16 12.72 0.83 -4.20
C SER A 16 12.80 0.85 -2.69
N VAL A 17 13.36 1.94 -2.15
CA VAL A 17 13.19 2.30 -0.74
C VAL A 17 11.72 2.62 -0.48
N VAL A 18 11.12 1.97 0.52
CA VAL A 18 9.77 2.21 1.00
C VAL A 18 9.82 3.23 2.14
N LEU A 19 9.12 4.34 1.99
CA LEU A 19 9.05 5.42 2.98
C LEU A 19 7.99 5.13 4.04
N THR A 20 6.76 4.96 3.56
CA THR A 20 5.58 4.72 4.39
C THR A 20 4.76 3.60 3.81
N PHE A 21 4.04 2.90 4.67
CA PHE A 21 3.16 1.82 4.32
C PHE A 21 1.83 1.98 5.06
N GLY A 22 0.74 1.86 4.32
CA GLY A 22 -0.62 1.82 4.84
C GLY A 22 -1.30 0.50 4.53
N ALA A 23 -2.15 0.04 5.43
CA ALA A 23 -3.06 -1.07 5.17
C ALA A 23 -4.35 -0.92 5.98
N VAL A 24 -5.46 -1.36 5.44
CA VAL A 24 -6.75 -1.37 6.14
C VAL A 24 -7.48 -2.67 5.85
N LYS A 25 -8.07 -3.28 6.89
CA LYS A 25 -8.99 -4.39 6.73
C LYS A 25 -10.38 -3.88 6.41
N PHE A 26 -11.02 -4.46 5.42
CA PHE A 26 -12.37 -4.08 5.01
C PHE A 26 -13.16 -5.29 4.53
N ASP A 27 -14.48 -5.18 4.56
CA ASP A 27 -15.36 -6.15 3.91
C ASP A 27 -15.90 -5.53 2.62
N PRO A 28 -15.53 -6.03 1.43
CA PRO A 28 -15.96 -5.43 0.16
C PRO A 28 -17.47 -5.50 -0.08
N PHE A 29 -18.19 -6.38 0.63
CA PHE A 29 -19.63 -6.59 0.46
C PHE A 29 -20.50 -5.84 1.48
N THR A 30 -19.86 -5.12 2.42
CA THR A 30 -20.53 -4.28 3.43
C THR A 30 -19.91 -2.89 3.46
N ASP A 31 -20.36 -2.04 4.37
CA ASP A 31 -19.73 -0.71 4.59
C ASP A 31 -18.70 -0.77 5.76
N ASN A 32 -18.22 -1.98 6.14
CA ASN A 32 -17.32 -2.15 7.27
C ASN A 32 -15.86 -1.96 6.85
N ILE A 33 -15.18 -1.03 7.52
CA ILE A 33 -13.73 -0.79 7.46
C ILE A 33 -13.22 -0.78 8.90
N ASP A 34 -12.24 -1.66 9.17
CA ASP A 34 -11.60 -1.77 10.48
C ASP A 34 -10.47 -0.75 10.67
N LYS A 35 -9.93 -0.72 11.88
CA LYS A 35 -8.75 0.07 12.20
C LYS A 35 -7.59 -0.31 11.29
N GLY A 36 -6.99 0.68 10.66
CA GLY A 36 -5.85 0.52 9.76
C GLY A 36 -4.51 0.40 10.49
N MET A 37 -3.50 0.07 9.70
CA MET A 37 -2.09 0.06 10.04
C MET A 37 -1.39 1.18 9.26
N TYR A 38 -0.55 1.97 9.92
CA TYR A 38 0.33 2.94 9.28
C TYR A 38 1.73 2.81 9.84
N ILE A 39 2.70 2.64 8.96
CA ILE A 39 4.10 2.39 9.35
C ILE A 39 5.01 3.28 8.51
N ARG A 40 6.04 3.81 9.16
CA ARG A 40 7.17 4.50 8.54
C ARG A 40 8.39 3.60 8.66
N LEU A 41 9.02 3.24 7.53
CA LEU A 41 10.16 2.34 7.51
C LEU A 41 11.47 3.10 7.61
N ASP A 42 12.46 2.48 8.22
CA ASP A 42 13.83 3.01 8.29
C ASP A 42 14.43 3.11 6.88
N VAL A 43 14.77 4.31 6.46
CA VAL A 43 15.30 4.62 5.13
C VAL A 43 16.77 4.24 5.05
N ASP A 44 17.56 4.56 6.08
CA ASP A 44 19.00 4.31 6.09
C ASP A 44 19.31 2.81 6.08
N GLU A 45 18.55 2.02 6.84
CA GLU A 45 18.63 0.55 6.80
C GLU A 45 18.41 0.03 5.38
N GLN A 46 17.37 0.53 4.69
CA GLN A 46 17.05 0.09 3.34
C GLN A 46 18.13 0.50 2.32
N ILE A 47 18.70 1.69 2.44
CA ILE A 47 19.83 2.15 1.61
C ILE A 47 21.06 1.26 1.87
N ALA A 48 21.34 0.92 3.11
CA ALA A 48 22.43 0.01 3.47
C ALA A 48 22.24 -1.40 2.90
N LEU A 49 20.98 -1.84 2.74
CA LEU A 49 20.63 -3.08 2.03
C LEU A 49 20.75 -2.98 0.50
N GLY A 50 21.12 -1.82 -0.05
CA GLY A 50 21.26 -1.59 -1.48
C GLY A 50 19.94 -1.26 -2.20
N ARG A 51 18.89 -0.89 -1.50
CA ARG A 51 17.63 -0.48 -2.12
C ARG A 51 17.77 0.88 -2.80
N LYS A 52 16.95 1.11 -3.82
CA LYS A 52 17.11 2.26 -4.72
C LYS A 52 16.35 3.48 -4.28
N VAL A 53 17.04 4.60 -4.48
CA VAL A 53 16.51 5.95 -4.49
C VAL A 53 16.68 6.50 -5.91
N ASP A 54 15.60 7.02 -6.49
CA ASP A 54 15.60 7.59 -7.84
C ASP A 54 15.54 9.12 -7.78
N GLU A 55 16.42 9.77 -8.54
CA GLU A 55 16.52 11.23 -8.56
C GLU A 55 15.22 11.90 -9.03
N GLY A 56 14.57 11.35 -10.05
CA GLY A 56 13.29 11.86 -10.55
C GLY A 56 12.18 11.77 -9.51
N THR A 57 12.19 10.71 -8.70
CA THR A 57 11.24 10.54 -7.59
C THR A 57 11.53 11.53 -6.46
N LEU A 58 12.81 11.78 -6.13
CA LEU A 58 13.18 12.81 -5.16
C LEU A 58 12.74 14.21 -5.61
N GLU A 59 12.92 14.53 -6.89
CA GLU A 59 12.44 15.79 -7.47
C GLU A 59 10.92 15.90 -7.38
N TRP A 60 10.20 14.81 -7.63
CA TRP A 60 8.76 14.77 -7.52
C TRP A 60 8.31 15.05 -6.08
N TRP A 61 8.94 14.43 -5.08
CA TRP A 61 8.71 14.70 -3.66
C TRP A 61 9.00 16.16 -3.31
N GLY A 62 10.08 16.73 -3.89
CA GLY A 62 10.44 18.13 -3.71
C GLY A 62 9.36 19.13 -4.16
N ARG A 63 8.49 18.73 -5.08
CA ARG A 63 7.37 19.54 -5.59
C ARG A 63 6.09 19.43 -4.78
N GLN A 64 6.01 18.44 -3.88
CA GLN A 64 4.84 18.29 -3.02
C GLN A 64 4.79 19.40 -1.96
N ASN A 65 3.61 19.65 -1.41
CA ASN A 65 3.49 20.61 -0.30
C ASN A 65 4.26 20.14 0.93
N GLU A 66 4.58 21.06 1.82
CA GLU A 66 5.41 20.78 3.00
C GLU A 66 4.83 19.70 3.91
N GLN A 67 3.51 19.71 4.13
CA GLN A 67 2.84 18.72 4.99
C GLN A 67 2.95 17.30 4.42
N VAL A 68 2.76 17.12 3.12
CA VAL A 68 2.90 15.83 2.43
C VAL A 68 4.34 15.34 2.49
N ARG A 69 5.30 16.25 2.27
CA ARG A 69 6.72 15.89 2.37
C ARG A 69 7.12 15.46 3.77
N GLU A 70 6.72 16.22 4.78
CA GLU A 70 7.04 15.91 6.17
C GLU A 70 6.42 14.58 6.59
N GLU A 71 5.19 14.30 6.16
CA GLU A 71 4.53 13.03 6.41
C GLU A 71 5.30 11.86 5.81
N ALA A 72 5.77 11.95 4.58
CA ALA A 72 6.46 10.87 3.90
C ALA A 72 7.95 10.79 4.27
N LEU A 73 8.65 11.91 4.33
CA LEU A 73 10.11 11.99 4.43
C LEU A 73 10.63 12.29 5.85
N GLY A 74 9.79 12.80 6.77
CA GLY A 74 10.21 13.15 8.12
C GLY A 74 10.83 11.96 8.86
N GLU A 75 11.75 12.22 9.79
CA GLU A 75 12.61 11.17 10.41
C GLU A 75 11.95 10.41 11.57
N GLY A 76 10.89 10.94 12.18
CA GLY A 76 10.32 10.37 13.40
C GLY A 76 9.62 9.04 13.24
N ASN A 77 9.71 8.18 14.27
CA ASN A 77 8.94 6.94 14.40
C ASN A 77 9.11 5.91 13.26
N ARG A 78 10.29 5.82 12.69
CA ARG A 78 10.62 4.79 11.70
C ARG A 78 11.01 3.48 12.36
N ILE A 79 10.60 2.36 11.79
CA ILE A 79 10.91 1.03 12.30
C ILE A 79 11.74 0.24 11.28
N THR A 80 12.45 -0.77 11.77
CA THR A 80 13.24 -1.66 10.91
C THR A 80 12.40 -2.48 9.96
N VAL A 81 12.99 -2.96 8.88
CA VAL A 81 12.33 -3.88 7.92
C VAL A 81 11.90 -5.17 8.63
N ASP A 82 12.67 -5.66 9.59
CA ASP A 82 12.31 -6.85 10.35
C ASP A 82 11.05 -6.65 11.19
N ASP A 83 10.97 -5.55 11.93
CA ASP A 83 9.79 -5.19 12.71
C ASP A 83 8.57 -4.94 11.81
N PHE A 84 8.75 -4.29 10.67
CA PHE A 84 7.70 -4.09 9.69
C PHE A 84 7.12 -5.42 9.20
N THR A 85 7.97 -6.34 8.73
CA THR A 85 7.52 -7.62 8.20
C THR A 85 6.81 -8.45 9.28
N ARG A 86 7.27 -8.40 10.52
CA ARG A 86 6.62 -9.06 11.65
C ARG A 86 5.22 -8.49 11.92
N GLN A 87 5.09 -7.15 11.96
CA GLN A 87 3.80 -6.48 12.19
C GLN A 87 2.84 -6.72 11.02
N LEU A 88 3.31 -6.65 9.78
CA LEU A 88 2.47 -6.91 8.60
C LEU A 88 1.98 -8.36 8.58
N ASN A 89 2.85 -9.34 8.85
CA ASN A 89 2.43 -10.74 8.94
C ASN A 89 1.32 -10.94 9.98
N GLN A 90 1.43 -10.29 11.14
CA GLN A 90 0.39 -10.36 12.18
C GLN A 90 -0.90 -9.68 11.72
N PHE A 91 -0.80 -8.52 11.08
CA PHE A 91 -1.96 -7.79 10.56
C PHE A 91 -2.72 -8.60 9.50
N LEU A 92 -2.02 -9.35 8.66
CA LEU A 92 -2.61 -10.14 7.58
C LEU A 92 -3.27 -11.45 8.02
N VAL A 93 -3.16 -11.83 9.30
CA VAL A 93 -3.82 -13.04 9.79
C VAL A 93 -5.33 -12.96 9.54
N GLY A 94 -5.86 -13.98 8.86
CA GLY A 94 -7.27 -14.06 8.50
C GLY A 94 -7.70 -13.20 7.30
N ALA A 95 -6.75 -12.59 6.57
CA ALA A 95 -7.05 -11.90 5.33
C ALA A 95 -7.44 -12.89 4.21
N ASN A 96 -8.53 -12.59 3.50
CA ASN A 96 -9.00 -13.41 2.37
C ASN A 96 -8.34 -13.02 1.06
N ARG A 97 -8.27 -11.72 0.78
CA ARG A 97 -7.68 -11.12 -0.43
C ARG A 97 -6.84 -9.93 -0.06
N ILE A 98 -5.83 -9.68 -0.88
CA ILE A 98 -4.93 -8.53 -0.75
C ILE A 98 -5.14 -7.62 -1.96
N TRP A 99 -5.52 -6.40 -1.71
CA TRP A 99 -5.81 -5.40 -2.72
C TRP A 99 -4.74 -4.32 -2.76
N ALA A 100 -4.46 -3.85 -3.97
CA ALA A 100 -3.71 -2.61 -4.20
C ALA A 100 -4.27 -1.89 -5.44
N GLN A 101 -4.02 -0.60 -5.54
CA GLN A 101 -4.40 0.19 -6.73
C GLN A 101 -3.28 0.15 -7.79
N GLY A 102 -3.02 -1.02 -8.32
CA GLY A 102 -1.94 -1.35 -9.24
C GLY A 102 -0.90 -2.25 -8.57
N PRO A 103 -1.26 -3.50 -8.26
CA PRO A 103 -0.42 -4.44 -7.49
C PRO A 103 0.93 -4.74 -8.13
N VAL A 104 1.10 -4.47 -9.42
CA VAL A 104 2.40 -4.54 -10.11
C VAL A 104 3.43 -3.56 -9.50
N PHE A 105 2.97 -2.53 -8.80
CA PHE A 105 3.83 -1.63 -8.05
C PHE A 105 3.96 -2.10 -6.59
N ASP A 106 2.90 -1.98 -5.81
CA ASP A 106 2.93 -2.21 -4.36
C ASP A 106 3.34 -3.63 -3.99
N ILE A 107 2.67 -4.63 -4.58
CA ILE A 107 2.93 -6.04 -4.29
C ILE A 107 4.34 -6.45 -4.71
N VAL A 108 4.78 -6.03 -5.89
CA VAL A 108 6.10 -6.39 -6.41
C VAL A 108 7.22 -5.80 -5.54
N ILE A 109 7.07 -4.55 -5.09
CA ILE A 109 8.04 -3.91 -4.18
C ILE A 109 8.07 -4.63 -2.83
N LEU A 110 6.90 -4.96 -2.24
CA LEU A 110 6.84 -5.68 -0.98
C LEU A 110 7.43 -7.09 -1.07
N GLU A 111 7.09 -7.84 -2.10
CA GLU A 111 7.67 -9.18 -2.30
C GLU A 111 9.19 -9.13 -2.49
N ASN A 112 9.69 -8.11 -3.19
CA ASN A 112 11.12 -7.88 -3.31
C ASN A 112 11.75 -7.57 -1.94
N LEU A 113 11.13 -6.71 -1.13
CA LEU A 113 11.60 -6.38 0.21
C LEU A 113 11.64 -7.62 1.12
N TYR A 114 10.57 -8.43 1.13
CA TYR A 114 10.52 -9.68 1.88
C TYR A 114 11.62 -10.65 1.46
N ARG A 115 11.80 -10.85 0.16
CA ARG A 115 12.86 -11.73 -0.39
C ARG A 115 14.25 -11.25 0.01
N GLN A 116 14.49 -9.95 0.01
CA GLN A 116 15.79 -9.36 0.37
C GLN A 116 16.17 -9.64 1.82
N VAL A 117 15.21 -9.70 2.73
CA VAL A 117 15.44 -10.05 4.14
C VAL A 117 15.22 -11.54 4.44
N GLY A 118 15.20 -12.39 3.40
CA GLY A 118 15.12 -13.85 3.53
C GLY A 118 13.77 -14.37 4.00
N LYS A 119 12.69 -13.61 3.82
CA LYS A 119 11.33 -14.01 4.22
C LYS A 119 10.45 -14.28 3.00
N PRO A 120 9.54 -15.27 3.05
CA PRO A 120 8.55 -15.47 2.01
C PRO A 120 7.49 -14.36 2.07
N ALA A 121 6.88 -14.06 0.91
CA ALA A 121 5.70 -13.20 0.86
C ALA A 121 4.59 -13.75 1.79
N PRO A 122 3.88 -12.89 2.54
CA PRO A 122 2.92 -13.34 3.55
C PRO A 122 1.54 -13.70 2.98
N TRP A 123 1.42 -13.77 1.66
CA TRP A 123 0.17 -14.09 0.95
C TRP A 123 0.41 -15.08 -0.19
N PRO A 124 -0.57 -15.92 -0.52
CA PRO A 124 -0.60 -16.66 -1.77
C PRO A 124 -0.81 -15.74 -2.97
N TYR A 125 -0.07 -15.93 -4.07
CA TYR A 125 -0.14 -15.07 -5.26
C TYR A 125 -1.56 -14.92 -5.85
N TYR A 126 -2.40 -15.93 -5.74
CA TYR A 126 -3.77 -15.94 -6.28
C TYR A 126 -4.78 -15.13 -5.45
N THR A 127 -4.38 -14.62 -4.28
CA THR A 127 -5.24 -13.76 -3.44
C THR A 127 -5.16 -12.28 -3.82
N ILE A 128 -4.22 -11.91 -4.68
CA ILE A 128 -4.00 -10.52 -5.08
C ILE A 128 -5.15 -10.02 -5.95
N ARG A 129 -5.59 -8.80 -5.70
CA ARG A 129 -6.63 -8.09 -6.45
C ARG A 129 -6.17 -6.69 -6.83
N ASP A 130 -6.59 -6.23 -8.01
CA ASP A 130 -6.31 -4.89 -8.52
C ASP A 130 -7.58 -4.04 -8.50
N SER A 131 -7.64 -3.08 -7.59
CA SER A 131 -8.78 -2.17 -7.48
C SER A 131 -8.91 -1.26 -8.70
N ARG A 132 -7.80 -0.84 -9.30
CA ARG A 132 -7.82 0.00 -10.52
C ARG A 132 -8.46 -0.72 -11.71
N THR A 133 -8.11 -1.96 -11.92
CA THR A 133 -8.69 -2.78 -13.00
C THR A 133 -10.18 -3.01 -12.77
N LEU A 134 -10.58 -3.36 -11.54
CA LEU A 134 -11.98 -3.54 -11.17
C LEU A 134 -12.81 -2.28 -11.47
N LEU A 135 -12.39 -1.14 -10.93
CA LEU A 135 -13.11 0.12 -11.07
C LEU A 135 -13.21 0.55 -12.53
N LYS A 136 -12.13 0.45 -13.29
CA LYS A 136 -12.14 0.78 -14.72
C LYS A 136 -13.03 -0.16 -15.54
N ALA A 137 -13.02 -1.45 -15.26
CA ALA A 137 -13.88 -2.42 -15.94
C ALA A 137 -15.38 -2.14 -15.69
N LEU A 138 -15.71 -1.59 -14.53
CA LEU A 138 -17.08 -1.19 -14.18
C LEU A 138 -17.45 0.23 -14.68
N GLY A 139 -16.54 0.93 -15.34
CA GLY A 139 -16.74 2.32 -15.77
C GLY A 139 -16.84 3.31 -14.59
N ASP A 140 -16.25 2.96 -13.46
CA ASP A 140 -16.20 3.83 -12.29
C ASP A 140 -14.92 4.69 -12.34
N ASP A 141 -15.06 5.89 -12.90
CA ASP A 141 -13.96 6.87 -13.04
C ASP A 141 -13.78 7.73 -11.78
N ARG A 142 -14.26 7.27 -10.61
CA ARG A 142 -14.02 8.03 -9.39
C ARG A 142 -12.52 8.23 -9.23
N LYS A 143 -12.11 9.50 -9.32
CA LYS A 143 -10.80 9.89 -8.82
C LYS A 143 -10.82 9.55 -7.34
N ALA A 144 -9.89 8.70 -6.90
CA ALA A 144 -9.55 8.62 -5.48
C ALA A 144 -9.53 10.07 -4.98
N GLY A 145 -10.15 10.31 -3.83
CA GLY A 145 -10.19 11.65 -3.24
C GLY A 145 -8.81 12.29 -3.28
N ALA A 146 -8.71 13.60 -3.25
CA ALA A 146 -7.47 14.34 -3.45
C ALA A 146 -6.27 13.53 -2.95
N ASP A 147 -5.34 13.20 -3.85
CA ASP A 147 -4.14 12.42 -3.54
C ASP A 147 -3.42 13.05 -2.35
N LEU A 148 -3.72 12.54 -1.16
CA LEU A 148 -3.13 13.07 0.07
C LEU A 148 -1.70 12.56 0.24
N HIS A 149 -1.28 11.60 -0.60
CA HIS A 149 0.01 10.92 -0.49
C HIS A 149 0.31 10.45 0.94
N ASN A 150 -0.75 10.02 1.63
CA ASN A 150 -0.70 9.35 2.91
C ASN A 150 -1.20 7.92 2.71
N ALA A 151 -0.30 6.95 2.81
CA ALA A 151 -0.57 5.57 2.47
C ALA A 151 -1.79 4.97 3.19
N LEU A 152 -2.09 5.35 4.44
CA LEU A 152 -3.28 4.86 5.13
C LEU A 152 -4.56 5.54 4.63
N ALA A 153 -4.53 6.86 4.43
CA ALA A 153 -5.70 7.58 3.92
C ALA A 153 -6.06 7.11 2.51
N ASP A 154 -5.06 6.85 1.69
CA ASP A 154 -5.25 6.31 0.34
C ASP A 154 -5.83 4.89 0.38
N CYS A 155 -5.38 4.01 1.29
CA CYS A 155 -5.99 2.69 1.51
C CYS A 155 -7.47 2.78 1.88
N VAL A 156 -7.85 3.69 2.78
CA VAL A 156 -9.26 3.87 3.19
C VAL A 156 -10.10 4.32 2.00
N SER A 157 -9.64 5.32 1.27
CA SER A 157 -10.33 5.84 0.07
C SER A 157 -10.49 4.77 -1.02
N GLN A 158 -9.45 3.97 -1.25
CA GLN A 158 -9.47 2.87 -2.22
C GLN A 158 -10.42 1.74 -1.78
N ALA A 159 -10.45 1.39 -0.49
CA ALA A 159 -11.37 0.39 0.06
C ALA A 159 -12.82 0.84 -0.07
N GLU A 160 -13.14 2.10 0.29
CA GLU A 160 -14.47 2.70 0.10
C GLU A 160 -14.90 2.71 -1.37
N ALA A 161 -13.98 2.95 -2.29
CA ALA A 161 -14.25 2.90 -3.72
C ALA A 161 -14.65 1.48 -4.16
N VAL A 162 -13.95 0.44 -3.69
CA VAL A 162 -14.30 -0.95 -3.97
C VAL A 162 -15.67 -1.30 -3.39
N GLN A 163 -15.93 -0.99 -2.10
CA GLN A 163 -17.21 -1.24 -1.44
C GLN A 163 -18.38 -0.57 -2.20
N SER A 164 -18.20 0.68 -2.56
CA SER A 164 -19.19 1.44 -3.31
C SER A 164 -19.46 0.86 -4.70
N ALA A 165 -18.41 0.39 -5.41
CA ALA A 165 -18.57 -0.28 -6.69
C ALA A 165 -19.28 -1.62 -6.56
N VAL A 166 -18.90 -2.45 -5.59
CA VAL A 166 -19.55 -3.73 -5.29
C VAL A 166 -21.04 -3.53 -5.03
N LYS A 167 -21.40 -2.57 -4.21
CA LYS A 167 -22.79 -2.23 -3.87
C LYS A 167 -23.57 -1.72 -5.10
N ARG A 168 -22.97 -0.79 -5.84
CA ARG A 168 -23.59 -0.17 -7.03
C ARG A 168 -23.88 -1.18 -8.14
N TYR A 169 -22.93 -2.06 -8.40
CA TYR A 169 -23.04 -3.05 -9.49
C TYR A 169 -23.55 -4.41 -9.01
N LYS A 170 -23.93 -4.52 -7.72
CA LYS A 170 -24.48 -5.72 -7.08
C LYS A 170 -23.60 -6.96 -7.29
N LEU A 171 -22.28 -6.77 -7.15
CA LEU A 171 -21.35 -7.88 -7.27
C LEU A 171 -21.48 -8.81 -6.06
N THR A 172 -21.43 -10.12 -6.32
CA THR A 172 -21.51 -11.17 -5.28
C THR A 172 -20.21 -11.92 -5.10
N GLU A 173 -19.25 -11.72 -6.01
CA GLU A 173 -17.92 -12.36 -6.02
C GLU A 173 -16.86 -11.35 -6.49
N LEU A 174 -15.59 -11.55 -6.06
CA LEU A 174 -14.43 -10.73 -6.39
C LEU A 174 -13.16 -11.57 -6.60
#